data_b6c29fce98831ab94c1e07f6488596d5
#
_entry.id   b6c29fce98831ab94c1e07f6488596d5
#
_cell.length_a   1.000
_cell.length_b   1.000
_cell.length_c   1.000
_cell.angle_alpha   90.00
_cell.angle_beta   90.00
_cell.angle_gamma   90.00
#
_symmetry.space_group_name_H-M   'P 1'
#
loop_
_entity.id
_entity.type
_entity.pdbx_description
1 polymer ?
#
loop_
_entity_poly.entity_id
_entity_poly.type
_entity_poly.pdbx_seq_one_letter_code
_entity_poly.pdbx_strand_id
1 'polypeptide(L)'
;MNGKEKIGKIREFVEEKLSFLHSNRNESAVRAELARLRRGIGKKPGELPELWELLLDNFPTELESNGAERSKAEWAIYTALTLFALHQQGKDIQREYMFESTNWEKKQYHGLGSAVGELAKIQHDRNDAIKRRFYVAVTAADLQGLS
;
A
#
# COMPACT_ATOMS: atom_id res chain seq x y z
N MET A 1 -17.29 -11.90 10.77
CA MET A 1 -15.92 -12.04 10.20
C MET A 1 -14.89 -11.66 11.26
N ASN A 2 -13.94 -12.53 11.51
CA ASN A 2 -12.88 -12.26 12.47
C ASN A 2 -11.77 -11.38 11.86
N GLY A 3 -10.85 -10.89 12.71
CA GLY A 3 -9.80 -9.96 12.26
C GLY A 3 -8.83 -10.57 11.23
N LYS A 4 -8.53 -11.87 11.33
CA LYS A 4 -7.64 -12.56 10.38
C LYS A 4 -8.29 -12.69 9.00
N GLU A 5 -9.57 -13.04 8.95
CA GLU A 5 -10.33 -13.11 7.69
C GLU A 5 -10.41 -11.74 7.02
N LYS A 6 -10.65 -10.70 7.82
CA LYS A 6 -10.70 -9.34 7.32
C LYS A 6 -9.36 -8.89 6.70
N ILE A 7 -8.25 -9.18 7.36
CA ILE A 7 -6.91 -8.91 6.84
C ILE A 7 -6.64 -9.71 5.56
N GLY A 8 -7.06 -10.98 5.52
CA GLY A 8 -6.98 -11.82 4.32
C GLY A 8 -7.68 -11.19 3.12
N LYS A 9 -8.93 -10.76 3.28
CA LYS A 9 -9.72 -10.11 2.22
C LYS A 9 -9.12 -8.77 1.77
N ILE A 10 -8.59 -7.96 2.70
CA ILE A 10 -7.89 -6.71 2.35
C ILE A 10 -6.69 -7.02 1.46
N ARG A 11 -5.89 -8.02 1.84
CA ARG A 11 -4.71 -8.42 1.08
C ARG A 11 -5.08 -8.93 -0.30
N GLU A 12 -6.02 -9.86 -0.39
CA GLU A 12 -6.50 -10.41 -1.67
C GLU A 12 -6.96 -9.31 -2.62
N PHE A 13 -7.74 -8.37 -2.13
CA PHE A 13 -8.21 -7.24 -2.92
C PHE A 13 -7.05 -6.37 -3.45
N VAL A 14 -6.09 -6.03 -2.59
CA VAL A 14 -4.91 -5.25 -3.01
C VAL A 14 -4.07 -6.02 -4.02
N GLU A 15 -3.79 -7.30 -3.78
CA GLU A 15 -3.04 -8.16 -4.69
C GLU A 15 -3.71 -8.27 -6.06
N GLU A 16 -5.04 -8.42 -6.10
CA GLU A 16 -5.81 -8.46 -7.34
C GLU A 16 -5.67 -7.15 -8.14
N LYS A 17 -5.83 -6.00 -7.49
CA LYS A 17 -5.66 -4.69 -8.15
C LYS A 17 -4.25 -4.48 -8.68
N LEU A 18 -3.24 -4.84 -7.91
CA LEU A 18 -1.84 -4.73 -8.33
C LEU A 18 -1.51 -5.70 -9.47
N SER A 19 -2.02 -6.93 -9.42
CA SER A 19 -1.90 -7.91 -10.51
C SER A 19 -2.53 -7.42 -11.79
N PHE A 20 -3.70 -6.78 -11.71
CA PHE A 20 -4.36 -6.18 -12.86
C PHE A 20 -3.47 -5.11 -13.52
N LEU A 21 -2.90 -4.22 -12.74
CA LEU A 21 -1.95 -3.20 -13.24
C LEU A 21 -0.70 -3.84 -13.85
N HIS A 22 -0.14 -4.85 -13.19
CA HIS A 22 1.06 -5.54 -13.65
C HIS A 22 0.85 -6.32 -14.95
N SER A 23 -0.31 -6.95 -15.11
CA SER A 23 -0.63 -7.73 -16.31
C SER A 23 -1.11 -6.89 -17.50
N ASN A 24 -1.46 -5.63 -17.28
CA ASN A 24 -1.91 -4.73 -18.32
C ASN A 24 -0.74 -4.28 -19.21
N ARG A 25 -0.79 -4.65 -20.46
CA ARG A 25 0.26 -4.32 -21.45
C ARG A 25 0.15 -2.93 -22.07
N ASN A 26 -0.94 -2.20 -21.77
CA ASN A 26 -1.07 -0.82 -22.18
C ASN A 26 -0.32 0.10 -21.22
N GLU A 27 0.95 0.38 -21.52
CA GLU A 27 1.81 1.20 -20.66
C GLU A 27 1.24 2.58 -20.37
N SER A 28 0.60 3.22 -21.34
CA SER A 28 0.02 4.55 -21.15
C SER A 28 -1.14 4.52 -20.16
N ALA A 29 -2.00 3.51 -20.22
CA ALA A 29 -3.09 3.31 -19.26
C ALA A 29 -2.55 3.03 -17.86
N VAL A 30 -1.56 2.16 -17.73
CA VAL A 30 -0.92 1.84 -16.44
C VAL A 30 -0.26 3.09 -15.82
N ARG A 31 0.48 3.86 -16.60
CA ARG A 31 1.10 5.12 -16.13
C ARG A 31 0.05 6.12 -15.67
N ALA A 32 -1.08 6.23 -16.38
CA ALA A 32 -2.18 7.10 -16.00
C ALA A 32 -2.80 6.68 -14.67
N GLU A 33 -3.06 5.38 -14.47
CA GLU A 33 -3.60 4.86 -13.22
C GLU A 33 -2.64 5.07 -12.04
N LEU A 34 -1.35 4.77 -12.22
CA LEU A 34 -0.33 5.03 -11.20
C LEU A 34 -0.22 6.52 -10.85
N ALA A 35 -0.33 7.40 -11.85
CA ALA A 35 -0.34 8.83 -11.62
C ALA A 35 -1.57 9.29 -10.84
N ARG A 36 -2.75 8.74 -11.12
CA ARG A 36 -3.99 8.99 -10.35
C ARG A 36 -3.83 8.55 -8.90
N LEU A 37 -3.33 7.34 -8.67
CA LEU A 37 -3.08 6.83 -7.32
C LEU A 37 -2.13 7.74 -6.53
N ARG A 38 -1.04 8.22 -7.14
CA ARG A 38 -0.10 9.15 -6.49
C ARG A 38 -0.75 10.46 -6.07
N ARG A 39 -1.71 10.98 -6.86
CA ARG A 39 -2.47 12.18 -6.46
C ARG A 39 -3.34 11.97 -5.22
N GLY A 40 -3.65 10.71 -4.91
CA GLY A 40 -4.37 10.34 -3.70
C GLY A 40 -3.56 10.41 -2.40
N ILE A 41 -2.25 10.54 -2.47
CA ILE A 41 -1.40 10.61 -1.28
C ILE A 41 -1.75 11.87 -0.47
N GLY A 42 -1.99 11.70 0.82
CA GLY A 42 -2.41 12.78 1.72
C GLY A 42 -3.89 13.16 1.63
N LYS A 43 -4.67 12.50 0.76
CA LYS A 43 -6.11 12.66 0.64
C LYS A 43 -6.86 11.55 1.36
N LYS A 44 -8.13 11.77 1.66
CA LYS A 44 -8.99 10.74 2.28
C LYS A 44 -9.55 9.79 1.21
N PRO A 45 -9.77 8.51 1.53
CA PRO A 45 -10.50 7.62 0.66
C PRO A 45 -11.86 8.22 0.26
N GLY A 46 -12.14 8.26 -1.05
CA GLY A 46 -13.37 8.85 -1.59
C GLY A 46 -13.34 10.37 -1.82
N GLU A 47 -12.27 11.06 -1.42
CA GLU A 47 -12.12 12.50 -1.66
C GLU A 47 -11.90 12.83 -3.15
N LEU A 48 -11.19 11.94 -3.87
CA LEU A 48 -10.92 12.09 -5.31
C LEU A 48 -11.84 11.17 -6.12
N PRO A 49 -12.83 11.70 -6.84
CA PRO A 49 -13.73 10.88 -7.66
C PRO A 49 -13.02 10.05 -8.72
N GLU A 50 -11.91 10.52 -9.25
CA GLU A 50 -11.11 9.83 -10.25
C GLU A 50 -10.50 8.49 -9.80
N LEU A 51 -10.47 8.26 -8.47
CA LEU A 51 -10.01 7.00 -7.89
C LEU A 51 -11.14 6.02 -7.56
N TRP A 52 -12.39 6.45 -7.66
CA TRP A 52 -13.52 5.62 -7.25
C TRP A 52 -13.63 4.33 -8.07
N GLU A 53 -13.49 4.44 -9.37
CA GLU A 53 -13.55 3.26 -10.25
C GLU A 53 -12.49 2.22 -9.87
N LEU A 54 -11.25 2.65 -9.69
CA LEU A 54 -10.17 1.76 -9.31
C LEU A 54 -10.35 1.14 -7.92
N LEU A 55 -10.82 1.95 -6.95
CA LEU A 55 -10.91 1.54 -5.55
C LEU A 55 -12.19 0.81 -5.19
N LEU A 56 -13.30 1.09 -5.89
CA LEU A 56 -14.60 0.54 -5.56
C LEU A 56 -15.03 -0.60 -6.49
N ASP A 57 -14.40 -0.75 -7.64
CA ASP A 57 -14.67 -1.87 -8.51
C ASP A 57 -14.34 -3.20 -7.81
N ASN A 58 -15.37 -4.08 -7.70
CA ASN A 58 -15.30 -5.34 -6.96
C ASN A 58 -14.91 -5.21 -5.48
N PHE A 59 -15.19 -4.06 -4.86
CA PHE A 59 -14.89 -3.89 -3.44
C PHE A 59 -15.73 -4.87 -2.60
N PRO A 60 -15.11 -5.63 -1.67
CA PRO A 60 -15.84 -6.59 -0.85
C PRO A 60 -16.85 -5.89 0.06
N THR A 61 -18.13 -6.25 -0.06
CA THR A 61 -19.23 -5.64 0.71
C THR A 61 -19.02 -5.77 2.22
N GLU A 62 -18.36 -6.84 2.65
CA GLU A 62 -18.04 -7.07 4.07
C GLU A 62 -16.98 -6.09 4.64
N LEU A 63 -16.30 -5.38 3.76
CA LEU A 63 -15.30 -4.37 4.13
C LEU A 63 -15.85 -2.95 4.03
N GLU A 64 -17.04 -2.78 3.46
CA GLU A 64 -17.69 -1.47 3.33
C GLU A 64 -17.98 -0.85 4.72
N SER A 65 -17.99 0.47 4.75
CA SER A 65 -18.42 1.22 5.93
C SER A 65 -19.94 1.35 5.96
N ASN A 66 -20.53 1.19 7.13
CA ASN A 66 -21.96 1.36 7.36
C ASN A 66 -22.34 2.82 7.71
N GLY A 67 -21.47 3.79 7.47
CA GLY A 67 -21.69 5.17 7.88
C GLY A 67 -20.92 6.21 7.07
N ALA A 68 -20.97 7.45 7.53
CA ALA A 68 -20.30 8.60 6.88
C ALA A 68 -18.77 8.52 6.92
N GLU A 69 -18.21 7.78 7.88
CA GLU A 69 -16.77 7.60 8.01
C GLU A 69 -16.31 6.36 7.24
N ARG A 70 -15.18 6.47 6.57
CA ARG A 70 -14.58 5.36 5.85
C ARG A 70 -14.06 4.30 6.81
N SER A 71 -14.24 3.03 6.44
CA SER A 71 -13.79 1.91 7.28
C SER A 71 -12.25 1.86 7.36
N LYS A 72 -11.73 1.22 8.42
CA LYS A 72 -10.29 0.96 8.53
C LYS A 72 -9.76 0.12 7.36
N ALA A 73 -10.61 -0.74 6.80
CA ALA A 73 -10.26 -1.55 5.62
C ALA A 73 -10.12 -0.68 4.37
N GLU A 74 -11.05 0.26 4.13
CA GLU A 74 -10.94 1.23 3.04
C GLU A 74 -9.67 2.06 3.14
N TRP A 75 -9.34 2.55 4.35
CA TRP A 75 -8.10 3.27 4.59
C TRP A 75 -6.86 2.41 4.33
N ALA A 76 -6.85 1.16 4.78
CA ALA A 76 -5.73 0.25 4.56
C ALA A 76 -5.49 -0.03 3.07
N ILE A 77 -6.55 -0.30 2.31
CA ILE A 77 -6.49 -0.54 0.87
C ILE A 77 -6.01 0.72 0.15
N TYR A 78 -6.61 1.87 0.45
CA TYR A 78 -6.23 3.15 -0.14
C TYR A 78 -4.75 3.47 0.10
N THR A 79 -4.29 3.33 1.33
CA THR A 79 -2.89 3.56 1.71
C THR A 79 -1.95 2.61 0.96
N ALA A 80 -2.28 1.32 0.92
CA ALA A 80 -1.45 0.33 0.23
C ALA A 80 -1.29 0.64 -1.26
N LEU A 81 -2.38 0.96 -1.96
CA LEU A 81 -2.36 1.25 -3.39
C LEU A 81 -1.65 2.57 -3.71
N THR A 82 -1.86 3.62 -2.93
CA THR A 82 -1.20 4.91 -3.13
C THR A 82 0.31 4.84 -2.84
N LEU A 83 0.72 4.11 -1.80
CA LEU A 83 2.14 3.87 -1.50
C LEU A 83 2.82 3.00 -2.55
N PHE A 84 2.12 1.97 -3.06
CA PHE A 84 2.64 1.19 -4.18
C PHE A 84 2.92 2.09 -5.40
N ALA A 85 1.98 2.95 -5.76
CA ALA A 85 2.13 3.86 -6.89
C ALA A 85 3.29 4.84 -6.70
N LEU A 86 3.54 5.28 -5.47
CA LEU A 86 4.70 6.10 -5.14
C LEU A 86 6.01 5.30 -5.32
N HIS A 87 6.06 4.07 -4.81
CA HIS A 87 7.22 3.19 -4.90
C HIS A 87 7.55 2.81 -6.34
N GLN A 88 6.51 2.61 -7.16
CA GLN A 88 6.63 2.27 -8.58
C GLN A 88 7.03 3.46 -9.46
N GLN A 89 7.01 4.68 -8.93
CA GLN A 89 7.32 5.90 -9.68
C GLN A 89 8.71 5.84 -10.32
N GLY A 90 8.78 6.17 -11.61
CA GLY A 90 10.02 6.18 -12.36
C GLY A 90 10.54 4.80 -12.78
N LYS A 91 9.79 3.72 -12.48
CA LYS A 91 10.15 2.34 -12.83
C LYS A 91 9.15 1.76 -13.81
N ASP A 92 9.65 0.89 -14.70
CA ASP A 92 8.81 0.10 -15.59
C ASP A 92 8.20 -1.06 -14.80
N ILE A 93 6.88 -1.06 -14.66
CA ILE A 93 6.16 -2.09 -13.89
C ILE A 93 6.37 -3.51 -14.44
N GLN A 94 6.66 -3.67 -15.74
CA GLN A 94 6.91 -4.97 -16.34
C GLN A 94 8.29 -5.52 -15.98
N ARG A 95 9.25 -4.66 -15.70
CA ARG A 95 10.64 -5.03 -15.40
C ARG A 95 10.97 -4.95 -13.92
N GLU A 96 10.43 -3.96 -13.25
CA GLU A 96 10.68 -3.65 -11.84
C GLU A 96 9.35 -3.53 -11.08
N TYR A 97 8.69 -4.68 -10.86
CA TYR A 97 7.45 -4.73 -10.10
C TYR A 97 7.73 -4.60 -8.60
N MET A 98 7.30 -3.49 -8.01
CA MET A 98 7.62 -3.10 -6.62
C MET A 98 6.72 -3.75 -5.57
N PHE A 99 5.98 -4.79 -5.95
CA PHE A 99 5.18 -5.60 -5.03
C PHE A 99 5.73 -7.02 -4.97
N GLU A 100 5.89 -7.52 -3.75
CA GLU A 100 6.25 -8.90 -3.50
C GLU A 100 5.24 -9.50 -2.53
N SER A 101 4.63 -10.61 -2.93
CA SER A 101 3.67 -11.31 -2.08
C SER A 101 4.36 -11.94 -0.88
N THR A 102 3.86 -11.66 0.32
CA THR A 102 4.40 -12.24 1.54
C THR A 102 4.01 -13.71 1.65
N ASN A 103 5.00 -14.60 1.76
CA ASN A 103 4.75 -16.01 2.02
C ASN A 103 4.62 -16.25 3.54
N TRP A 104 3.37 -16.26 4.03
CA TRP A 104 3.06 -16.43 5.44
C TRP A 104 3.41 -17.83 5.96
N GLU A 105 3.35 -18.86 5.10
CA GLU A 105 3.68 -20.24 5.47
C GLU A 105 5.18 -20.39 5.76
N LYS A 106 6.01 -19.72 4.97
CA LYS A 106 7.46 -19.69 5.16
C LYS A 106 7.94 -18.65 6.16
N LYS A 107 7.02 -17.91 6.80
CA LYS A 107 7.33 -16.79 7.69
C LYS A 107 8.26 -15.74 7.06
N GLN A 108 8.15 -15.56 5.75
CA GLN A 108 8.85 -14.51 5.02
C GLN A 108 8.01 -13.23 5.09
N TYR A 109 8.46 -12.31 5.91
CA TYR A 109 7.79 -11.03 6.12
C TYR A 109 8.57 -9.92 5.41
N HIS A 110 7.91 -9.24 4.47
CA HIS A 110 8.46 -8.12 3.70
C HIS A 110 7.81 -6.81 4.14
N GLY A 111 7.77 -6.56 5.44
CA GLY A 111 7.21 -5.35 6.01
C GLY A 111 8.27 -4.30 6.32
N LEU A 112 7.82 -3.07 6.54
CA LEU A 112 8.69 -1.95 6.93
C LEU A 112 9.54 -2.29 8.16
N GLY A 113 8.96 -2.94 9.16
CA GLY A 113 9.69 -3.36 10.36
C GLY A 113 10.82 -4.36 10.06
N SER A 114 10.60 -5.30 9.14
CA SER A 114 11.64 -6.25 8.71
C SER A 114 12.78 -5.54 7.98
N ALA A 115 12.45 -4.62 7.08
CA ALA A 115 13.44 -3.82 6.35
C ALA A 115 14.29 -2.96 7.30
N VAL A 116 13.67 -2.32 8.28
CA VAL A 116 14.38 -1.55 9.32
C VAL A 116 15.27 -2.45 10.17
N GLY A 117 14.79 -3.65 10.54
CA GLY A 117 15.57 -4.63 11.27
C GLY A 117 16.83 -5.10 10.52
N GLU A 118 16.71 -5.36 9.22
CA GLU A 118 17.86 -5.70 8.37
C GLU A 118 18.84 -4.54 8.25
N LEU A 119 18.34 -3.32 8.04
CA LEU A 119 19.17 -2.12 7.98
C LEU A 119 19.94 -1.91 9.30
N ALA A 120 19.30 -2.11 10.45
CA ALA A 120 19.91 -2.00 11.76
C ALA A 120 21.02 -3.04 12.00
N LYS A 121 20.87 -4.26 11.44
CA LYS A 121 21.91 -5.30 11.49
C LYS A 121 23.16 -4.91 10.69
N ILE A 122 22.96 -4.29 9.53
CA ILE A 122 24.07 -3.89 8.64
C ILE A 122 24.81 -2.66 9.17
N GLN A 123 24.10 -1.72 9.79
CA GLN A 123 24.64 -0.43 10.24
C GLN A 123 24.56 -0.29 11.77
N HIS A 124 25.30 -1.11 12.49
CA HIS A 124 25.27 -1.12 13.95
C HIS A 124 25.55 0.23 14.61
N ASP A 125 26.46 1.01 14.06
CA ASP A 125 26.86 2.31 14.53
C ASP A 125 25.79 3.40 14.35
N ARG A 126 24.78 3.13 13.51
CA ARG A 126 23.67 4.05 13.21
C ARG A 126 22.33 3.60 13.78
N ASN A 127 22.30 2.58 14.61
CA ASN A 127 21.06 2.00 15.12
C ASN A 127 20.15 3.02 15.80
N ASP A 128 20.67 3.95 16.57
CA ASP A 128 19.86 4.95 17.26
C ASP A 128 19.22 5.94 16.29
N ALA A 129 19.92 6.33 15.23
CA ALA A 129 19.38 7.19 14.19
C ALA A 129 18.28 6.47 13.38
N ILE A 130 18.50 5.19 13.04
CA ILE A 130 17.53 4.35 12.33
C ILE A 130 16.26 4.18 13.16
N LYS A 131 16.39 3.85 14.45
CA LYS A 131 15.25 3.69 15.37
C LYS A 131 14.44 4.97 15.50
N ARG A 132 15.11 6.12 15.64
CA ARG A 132 14.41 7.43 15.72
C ARG A 132 13.62 7.73 14.46
N ARG A 133 14.19 7.53 13.28
CA ARG A 133 13.51 7.74 12.00
C ARG A 133 12.33 6.79 11.81
N PHE A 134 12.50 5.51 12.17
CA PHE A 134 11.44 4.54 12.15
C PHE A 134 10.28 4.94 13.10
N TYR A 135 10.62 5.36 14.32
CA TYR A 135 9.62 5.80 15.29
C TYR A 135 8.82 7.01 14.77
N VAL A 136 9.48 7.98 14.17
CA VAL A 136 8.79 9.13 13.53
C VAL A 136 7.87 8.66 12.41
N ALA A 137 8.30 7.75 11.56
CA ALA A 137 7.49 7.22 10.46
C ALA A 137 6.23 6.50 10.97
N VAL A 138 6.35 5.62 11.98
CA VAL A 138 5.19 4.86 12.49
C VAL A 138 4.24 5.70 13.35
N THR A 139 4.70 6.83 13.87
CA THR A 139 3.88 7.77 14.64
C THR A 139 3.37 8.94 13.81
N ALA A 140 3.70 9.00 12.52
CA ALA A 140 3.19 10.04 11.62
C ALA A 140 1.66 10.00 11.56
N ALA A 141 1.03 11.18 11.65
CA ALA A 141 -0.42 11.30 11.65
C ALA A 141 -1.04 11.09 10.25
N ASP A 142 -0.23 11.26 9.21
CA ASP A 142 -0.62 11.14 7.81
C ASP A 142 0.54 10.63 6.93
N LEU A 143 0.26 10.39 5.65
CA LEU A 143 1.25 9.93 4.70
C LEU A 143 2.32 10.99 4.36
N GLN A 144 2.05 12.26 4.59
CA GLN A 144 3.04 13.32 4.37
C GLN A 144 4.19 13.23 5.36
N GLY A 145 3.95 12.75 6.56
CA GLY A 145 4.98 12.48 7.56
C GLY A 145 5.92 11.34 7.20
N LEU A 146 5.60 10.54 6.17
CA LEU A 146 6.43 9.43 5.69
C LEU A 146 7.36 9.81 4.53
N SER A 147 7.18 10.98 3.95
CA SER A 147 7.96 11.47 2.80
C SER A 147 9.34 12.04 3.16
#